data_1f5f5b5c9024eaf348a99f5986943254
#
_entry.id   1f5f5b5c9024eaf348a99f5986943254
#
_cell.length_a   1.000
_cell.length_b   1.000
_cell.length_c   1.000
_cell.angle_alpha   90.00
_cell.angle_beta   90.00
_cell.angle_gamma   90.00
#
_symmetry.space_group_name_H-M   'P 1'
#
loop_
_entity.id
_entity.type
_entity.pdbx_description
1 polymer ?
#
loop_
_entity_poly.entity_id
_entity_poly.type
_entity_poly.pdbx_seq_one_letter_code
_entity_poly.pdbx_strand_id
1 'polypeptide(L)'
;YDIIDSKGNKNIHCYANCDGLVLSNGDILAVASCRANSGYRDLPEDAGIELRRSTDNGVTWSEPVKIYQGVNWEPFLLELPTGELHCYFTDSSRTGLEGHDTDTGTAMVVSADGGKTWSPDFSSSPYYVLRMRWEKNGIVGYNHQMPSVVRLNDNKGLAAAVETNNSGYHISLCYSDKDEWEYLAADQEGPADSNNCVFSGMGPYLGQFPSGETVLSYESSSKYTLKIGDATARNFGSAYQPFSGGYWGSLCMIDSHTLVGTNVKVKEGPVQMAQFVLNHRIDAVKREVTVDGNNKEWANTDHALFVGSKSQAQGTLR
;
A
#
# COMPACT_ATOMS: atom_id res chain seq x y z
N TYR A 1 -0.29 -26.38 1.53
CA TYR A 1 -0.61 -27.70 2.03
C TYR A 1 -2.06 -28.10 1.68
N ASP A 2 -2.35 -29.39 1.71
CA ASP A 2 -3.70 -29.90 1.46
C ASP A 2 -4.58 -29.63 2.69
N ILE A 3 -5.81 -29.20 2.44
CA ILE A 3 -6.88 -29.06 3.44
C ILE A 3 -8.10 -29.88 3.02
N ILE A 4 -8.92 -30.26 3.97
CA ILE A 4 -10.17 -30.98 3.74
C ILE A 4 -11.31 -30.04 4.10
N ASP A 5 -12.20 -29.76 3.15
CA ASP A 5 -13.38 -28.94 3.40
C ASP A 5 -14.45 -29.71 4.21
N SER A 6 -15.48 -29.02 4.68
CA SER A 6 -16.58 -29.61 5.47
C SER A 6 -17.36 -30.72 4.72
N LYS A 7 -17.19 -30.81 3.40
CA LYS A 7 -17.82 -31.85 2.54
C LYS A 7 -16.88 -33.02 2.27
N GLY A 8 -15.65 -32.98 2.84
CA GLY A 8 -14.64 -34.02 2.65
C GLY A 8 -13.83 -33.88 1.35
N ASN A 9 -13.95 -32.78 0.61
CA ASN A 9 -13.18 -32.56 -0.60
C ASN A 9 -11.79 -32.06 -0.26
N LYS A 10 -10.80 -32.51 -1.02
CA LYS A 10 -9.44 -31.94 -0.93
C LYS A 10 -9.39 -30.55 -1.53
N ASN A 11 -8.74 -29.66 -0.83
CA ASN A 11 -8.45 -28.30 -1.24
C ASN A 11 -6.97 -28.00 -1.02
N ILE A 12 -6.50 -26.86 -1.49
CA ILE A 12 -5.12 -26.42 -1.33
C ILE A 12 -5.15 -25.08 -0.60
N HIS A 13 -4.39 -24.99 0.48
CA HIS A 13 -4.12 -23.70 1.13
C HIS A 13 -3.17 -22.87 0.27
N CYS A 14 -3.57 -21.65 -0.04
CA CYS A 14 -2.83 -20.72 -0.90
C CYS A 14 -2.49 -19.43 -0.17
N TYR A 15 -1.39 -18.84 -0.57
CA TYR A 15 -0.99 -17.49 -0.20
C TYR A 15 -1.16 -16.55 -1.40
N ALA A 16 -1.64 -15.36 -1.15
CA ALA A 16 -1.82 -14.33 -2.15
C ALA A 16 -1.66 -12.93 -1.53
N ASN A 17 -1.52 -11.90 -2.36
CA ASN A 17 -1.51 -10.51 -1.91
C ASN A 17 -0.54 -10.30 -0.74
N CYS A 18 0.74 -10.25 -1.02
CA CYS A 18 1.78 -10.08 0.00
C CYS A 18 2.25 -8.62 0.06
N ASP A 19 2.70 -8.23 1.25
CA ASP A 19 3.44 -6.99 1.49
C ASP A 19 4.65 -7.26 2.38
N GLY A 20 5.63 -6.35 2.34
CA GLY A 20 6.85 -6.44 3.11
C GLY A 20 7.31 -5.10 3.64
N LEU A 21 7.82 -5.08 4.86
CA LEU A 21 8.27 -3.89 5.55
C LEU A 21 9.62 -4.14 6.21
N VAL A 22 10.59 -3.25 5.97
CA VAL A 22 11.82 -3.19 6.74
C VAL A 22 11.58 -2.28 7.93
N LEU A 23 11.70 -2.84 9.14
CA LEU A 23 11.51 -2.12 10.39
C LEU A 23 12.70 -1.20 10.70
N SER A 24 12.47 -0.22 11.54
CA SER A 24 13.50 0.72 12.02
C SER A 24 14.68 0.04 12.71
N ASN A 25 14.49 -1.17 13.26
CA ASN A 25 15.56 -1.98 13.87
C ASN A 25 16.32 -2.87 12.86
N GLY A 26 15.94 -2.84 11.57
CA GLY A 26 16.55 -3.63 10.50
C GLY A 26 15.91 -5.01 10.25
N ASP A 27 14.98 -5.48 11.09
CA ASP A 27 14.21 -6.69 10.81
C ASP A 27 13.31 -6.50 9.61
N ILE A 28 13.00 -7.58 8.90
CA ILE A 28 12.05 -7.55 7.80
C ILE A 28 10.81 -8.34 8.19
N LEU A 29 9.64 -7.73 8.03
CA LEU A 29 8.35 -8.41 8.12
C LEU A 29 7.80 -8.68 6.73
N ALA A 30 7.21 -9.84 6.55
CA ALA A 30 6.44 -10.20 5.37
C ALA A 30 5.07 -10.73 5.79
N VAL A 31 4.03 -10.19 5.20
CA VAL A 31 2.64 -10.64 5.41
C VAL A 31 2.03 -11.13 4.12
N ALA A 32 1.11 -12.07 4.22
CA ALA A 32 0.32 -12.54 3.09
C ALA A 32 -1.09 -12.93 3.54
N SER A 33 -2.08 -12.67 2.70
CA SER A 33 -3.39 -13.31 2.79
C SER A 33 -3.23 -14.81 2.56
N CYS A 34 -3.89 -15.61 3.36
CA CYS A 34 -3.93 -17.06 3.19
C CYS A 34 -5.37 -17.58 3.21
N ARG A 35 -5.66 -18.59 2.44
CA ARG A 35 -6.99 -19.21 2.34
C ARG A 35 -6.99 -20.46 1.47
N ALA A 36 -8.07 -21.20 1.55
CA ALA A 36 -8.37 -22.24 0.59
C ALA A 36 -8.43 -21.69 -0.85
N ASN A 37 -7.88 -22.42 -1.82
CA ASN A 37 -7.88 -22.01 -3.23
C ASN A 37 -9.29 -21.90 -3.83
N SER A 38 -10.24 -22.70 -3.33
CA SER A 38 -11.65 -22.65 -3.72
C SER A 38 -12.55 -22.83 -2.51
N GLY A 39 -13.76 -22.26 -2.54
CA GLY A 39 -14.73 -22.38 -1.45
C GLY A 39 -14.25 -21.78 -0.11
N TYR A 40 -13.33 -20.83 -0.15
CA TYR A 40 -12.71 -20.23 1.04
C TYR A 40 -13.71 -19.53 1.98
N ARG A 41 -14.88 -19.13 1.47
CA ARG A 41 -15.95 -18.57 2.31
C ARG A 41 -16.66 -19.62 3.15
N ASP A 42 -16.58 -20.89 2.75
CA ASP A 42 -17.09 -22.04 3.52
C ASP A 42 -16.04 -22.57 4.51
N LEU A 43 -14.84 -22.00 4.51
CA LEU A 43 -13.68 -22.36 5.33
C LEU A 43 -13.05 -21.11 5.95
N PRO A 44 -13.81 -20.28 6.68
CA PRO A 44 -13.31 -19.00 7.22
C PRO A 44 -12.20 -19.19 8.25
N GLU A 45 -12.13 -20.32 8.92
CA GLU A 45 -11.07 -20.68 9.87
C GLU A 45 -9.70 -20.92 9.21
N ASP A 46 -9.70 -21.29 7.93
CA ASP A 46 -8.48 -21.44 7.13
C ASP A 46 -8.01 -20.07 6.55
N ALA A 47 -8.95 -19.15 6.34
CA ALA A 47 -8.63 -17.83 5.83
C ALA A 47 -8.00 -16.95 6.92
N GLY A 48 -7.04 -16.13 6.54
CA GLY A 48 -6.38 -15.22 7.48
C GLY A 48 -5.25 -14.42 6.86
N ILE A 49 -4.50 -13.79 7.73
CA ILE A 49 -3.23 -13.13 7.42
C ILE A 49 -2.14 -13.80 8.24
N GLU A 50 -1.10 -14.25 7.56
CA GLU A 50 0.10 -14.80 8.19
C GLU A 50 1.28 -13.87 8.00
N LEU A 51 2.09 -13.76 9.05
CA LEU A 51 3.29 -12.95 9.13
C LEU A 51 4.51 -13.83 9.36
N ARG A 52 5.62 -13.50 8.67
CA ARG A 52 6.95 -14.04 8.93
C ARG A 52 7.94 -12.89 9.17
N ARG A 53 8.97 -13.19 9.95
CA ARG A 53 10.05 -12.25 10.27
C ARG A 53 11.39 -12.80 9.81
N SER A 54 12.22 -11.92 9.27
CA SER A 54 13.65 -12.15 9.07
C SER A 54 14.46 -11.15 9.91
N THR A 55 15.51 -11.64 10.54
CA THR A 55 16.49 -10.83 11.31
C THR A 55 17.89 -10.85 10.67
N ASP A 56 18.00 -11.38 9.46
CA ASP A 56 19.26 -11.60 8.73
C ASP A 56 19.15 -11.15 7.26
N ASN A 57 18.48 -10.04 7.01
CA ASN A 57 18.29 -9.44 5.68
C ASN A 57 17.58 -10.37 4.68
N GLY A 58 16.61 -11.14 5.12
CA GLY A 58 15.79 -12.00 4.27
C GLY A 58 16.41 -13.36 3.93
N VAL A 59 17.55 -13.72 4.53
CA VAL A 59 18.21 -15.01 4.28
C VAL A 59 17.45 -16.16 4.92
N THR A 60 16.98 -15.97 6.16
CA THR A 60 16.12 -16.94 6.83
C THR A 60 14.86 -16.26 7.39
N TRP A 61 13.81 -17.04 7.57
CA TRP A 61 12.52 -16.55 8.01
C TRP A 61 11.97 -17.39 9.15
N SER A 62 11.26 -16.76 10.07
CA SER A 62 10.55 -17.43 11.16
C SER A 62 9.45 -18.38 10.64
N GLU A 63 8.96 -19.25 11.51
CA GLU A 63 7.66 -19.89 11.28
C GLU A 63 6.55 -18.83 11.14
N PRO A 64 5.48 -19.13 10.38
CA PRO A 64 4.39 -18.19 10.19
C PRO A 64 3.60 -18.00 11.49
N VAL A 65 3.18 -16.77 11.72
CA VAL A 65 2.28 -16.41 12.82
C VAL A 65 1.00 -15.86 12.21
N LYS A 66 -0.16 -16.44 12.54
CA LYS A 66 -1.46 -15.91 12.12
C LYS A 66 -1.79 -14.68 12.96
N ILE A 67 -1.94 -13.52 12.32
CA ILE A 67 -2.23 -12.23 12.96
C ILE A 67 -3.68 -11.79 12.80
N TYR A 68 -4.40 -12.41 11.87
CA TYR A 68 -5.84 -12.21 11.64
C TYR A 68 -6.45 -13.50 11.07
N GLN A 69 -7.68 -13.84 11.50
CA GLN A 69 -8.48 -14.94 10.95
C GLN A 69 -9.78 -14.40 10.36
N GLY A 70 -9.99 -14.67 9.10
CA GLY A 70 -11.17 -14.25 8.36
C GLY A 70 -10.86 -14.03 6.89
N VAL A 71 -11.90 -13.94 6.07
CA VAL A 71 -11.76 -13.68 4.64
C VAL A 71 -11.26 -12.28 4.41
N ASN A 72 -10.08 -12.16 3.84
CA ASN A 72 -9.37 -10.90 3.65
C ASN A 72 -8.59 -10.87 2.34
N TRP A 73 -8.10 -9.66 1.99
CA TRP A 73 -7.29 -9.37 0.81
C TRP A 73 -6.30 -8.26 1.14
N GLU A 74 -5.23 -8.17 0.36
CA GLU A 74 -4.29 -7.06 0.28
C GLU A 74 -3.80 -6.53 1.64
N PRO A 75 -3.12 -7.34 2.46
CA PRO A 75 -2.50 -6.84 3.67
C PRO A 75 -1.41 -5.82 3.33
N PHE A 76 -1.30 -4.77 4.13
CA PHE A 76 -0.36 -3.68 4.00
C PHE A 76 0.22 -3.31 5.36
N LEU A 77 1.54 -3.20 5.47
CA LEU A 77 2.25 -2.91 6.72
C LEU A 77 2.71 -1.46 6.80
N LEU A 78 2.58 -0.88 7.98
CA LEU A 78 3.12 0.44 8.32
C LEU A 78 3.75 0.39 9.72
N GLU A 79 4.96 0.93 9.88
CA GLU A 79 5.59 1.21 11.17
C GLU A 79 5.46 2.70 11.48
N LEU A 80 4.93 3.02 12.66
CA LEU A 80 4.89 4.39 13.17
C LEU A 80 6.21 4.74 13.89
N PRO A 81 6.54 6.04 14.06
CA PRO A 81 7.75 6.46 14.77
C PRO A 81 7.81 5.99 16.23
N THR A 82 6.68 5.63 16.82
CA THR A 82 6.60 5.02 18.15
C THR A 82 7.09 3.58 18.19
N GLY A 83 7.28 2.95 17.01
CA GLY A 83 7.52 1.52 16.86
C GLY A 83 6.25 0.68 16.83
N GLU A 84 5.07 1.30 16.93
CA GLU A 84 3.80 0.61 16.72
C GLU A 84 3.65 0.20 15.27
N LEU A 85 3.18 -1.03 15.03
CA LEU A 85 2.94 -1.58 13.71
C LEU A 85 1.45 -1.65 13.44
N HIS A 86 1.06 -1.24 12.26
CA HIS A 86 -0.27 -1.41 11.71
C HIS A 86 -0.22 -2.40 10.56
N CYS A 87 -1.11 -3.38 10.54
CA CYS A 87 -1.39 -4.20 9.36
C CYS A 87 -2.81 -3.89 8.89
N TYR A 88 -2.91 -3.16 7.81
CA TYR A 88 -4.17 -2.84 7.13
C TYR A 88 -4.52 -3.94 6.14
N PHE A 89 -5.79 -4.17 5.89
CA PHE A 89 -6.23 -5.14 4.88
C PHE A 89 -7.69 -4.88 4.48
N THR A 90 -8.08 -5.42 3.34
CA THR A 90 -9.49 -5.50 2.97
C THR A 90 -10.14 -6.62 3.78
N ASP A 91 -11.02 -6.28 4.71
CA ASP A 91 -11.88 -7.28 5.34
C ASP A 91 -13.07 -7.58 4.43
N SER A 92 -13.37 -8.85 4.24
CA SER A 92 -14.49 -9.35 3.43
C SER A 92 -15.26 -10.47 4.13
N SER A 93 -15.08 -10.60 5.44
CA SER A 93 -15.68 -11.68 6.23
C SER A 93 -17.21 -11.60 6.29
N ARG A 94 -17.77 -10.41 6.15
CA ARG A 94 -19.22 -10.19 6.19
C ARG A 94 -19.89 -10.32 4.81
N THR A 95 -19.14 -10.36 3.71
CA THR A 95 -19.71 -10.50 2.36
C THR A 95 -20.44 -11.83 2.19
N GLY A 96 -21.68 -11.78 1.73
CA GLY A 96 -22.53 -12.96 1.54
C GLY A 96 -23.32 -13.37 2.78
N LEU A 97 -23.22 -12.64 3.89
CA LEU A 97 -24.16 -12.77 5.01
C LEU A 97 -25.50 -12.14 4.65
N GLU A 98 -26.55 -12.51 5.37
CA GLU A 98 -27.91 -11.98 5.15
C GLU A 98 -27.88 -10.43 5.22
N GLY A 99 -28.35 -9.78 4.17
CA GLY A 99 -28.35 -8.31 4.04
C GLY A 99 -27.01 -7.71 3.58
N HIS A 100 -25.98 -8.51 3.31
CA HIS A 100 -24.63 -8.07 2.94
C HIS A 100 -24.13 -8.75 1.66
N ASP A 101 -24.64 -8.38 0.49
CA ASP A 101 -24.18 -8.94 -0.79
C ASP A 101 -22.69 -8.64 -1.06
N THR A 102 -22.28 -7.43 -0.73
CA THR A 102 -20.88 -7.01 -0.78
C THR A 102 -20.60 -6.15 0.44
N ASP A 103 -19.79 -6.65 1.33
CA ASP A 103 -19.35 -5.94 2.52
C ASP A 103 -17.84 -6.06 2.62
N THR A 104 -17.15 -5.10 2.03
CA THR A 104 -15.70 -4.97 2.09
C THR A 104 -15.36 -3.62 2.69
N GLY A 105 -14.18 -3.48 3.20
CA GLY A 105 -13.71 -2.21 3.75
C GLY A 105 -12.34 -2.42 4.37
N THR A 106 -11.63 -1.34 4.63
CA THR A 106 -10.33 -1.45 5.27
C THR A 106 -10.52 -1.67 6.77
N ALA A 107 -9.92 -2.75 7.22
CA ALA A 107 -9.72 -3.05 8.62
C ALA A 107 -8.23 -3.09 8.95
N MET A 108 -7.90 -3.15 10.24
CA MET A 108 -6.51 -3.29 10.68
C MET A 108 -6.38 -4.06 11.98
N VAL A 109 -5.19 -4.59 12.20
CA VAL A 109 -4.68 -5.07 13.49
C VAL A 109 -3.39 -4.33 13.82
N VAL A 110 -3.09 -4.17 15.11
CA VAL A 110 -1.96 -3.37 15.58
C VAL A 110 -1.05 -4.19 16.49
N SER A 111 0.23 -3.86 16.49
CA SER A 111 1.22 -4.43 17.40
C SER A 111 2.03 -3.33 18.06
N ALA A 112 2.11 -3.37 19.39
CA ALA A 112 2.91 -2.43 20.19
C ALA A 112 4.28 -3.01 20.60
N ASP A 113 4.60 -4.23 20.21
CA ASP A 113 5.80 -4.97 20.63
C ASP A 113 6.70 -5.41 19.46
N GLY A 114 6.61 -4.68 18.36
CA GLY A 114 7.38 -4.92 17.15
C GLY A 114 6.91 -6.14 16.36
N GLY A 115 5.62 -6.48 16.40
CA GLY A 115 5.03 -7.57 15.60
C GLY A 115 5.10 -8.95 16.25
N LYS A 116 5.33 -9.02 17.57
CA LYS A 116 5.33 -10.30 18.30
C LYS A 116 3.91 -10.70 18.71
N THR A 117 3.13 -9.73 19.15
CA THR A 117 1.70 -9.91 19.44
C THR A 117 0.86 -8.85 18.74
N TRP A 118 -0.38 -9.17 18.43
CA TRP A 118 -1.28 -8.32 17.66
C TRP A 118 -2.62 -8.15 18.38
N SER A 119 -3.21 -6.98 18.25
CA SER A 119 -4.50 -6.61 18.81
C SER A 119 -5.43 -6.10 17.69
N PRO A 120 -6.72 -6.49 17.71
CA PRO A 120 -7.33 -7.51 18.56
C PRO A 120 -6.68 -8.89 18.40
N ASP A 121 -6.99 -9.81 19.28
CA ASP A 121 -6.59 -11.21 19.10
C ASP A 121 -7.02 -11.73 17.73
N PHE A 122 -6.19 -12.56 17.09
CA PHE A 122 -6.35 -12.96 15.70
C PHE A 122 -7.72 -13.57 15.35
N SER A 123 -8.43 -14.13 16.32
CA SER A 123 -9.76 -14.70 16.18
C SER A 123 -10.90 -13.72 16.48
N SER A 124 -10.58 -12.50 16.89
CA SER A 124 -11.55 -11.43 17.17
C SER A 124 -11.82 -10.56 15.95
N SER A 125 -12.90 -9.77 15.98
CA SER A 125 -13.16 -8.78 14.96
C SER A 125 -12.03 -7.76 14.91
N PRO A 126 -11.53 -7.39 13.71
CA PRO A 126 -10.48 -6.40 13.55
C PRO A 126 -11.00 -4.99 13.88
N TYR A 127 -10.11 -4.01 13.95
CA TYR A 127 -10.50 -2.60 13.98
C TYR A 127 -10.90 -2.16 12.58
N TYR A 128 -12.14 -1.76 12.35
CA TYR A 128 -12.56 -1.14 11.11
C TYR A 128 -12.15 0.33 11.09
N VAL A 129 -11.60 0.81 9.97
CA VAL A 129 -11.03 2.17 9.91
C VAL A 129 -11.42 2.97 8.67
N LEU A 130 -11.48 2.38 7.49
CA LEU A 130 -11.85 3.08 6.27
C LEU A 130 -13.00 2.33 5.60
N ARG A 131 -14.20 2.89 5.66
CA ARG A 131 -15.41 2.25 5.15
C ARG A 131 -16.31 3.28 4.50
N MET A 132 -16.72 3.04 3.28
CA MET A 132 -17.75 3.83 2.60
C MET A 132 -19.01 2.99 2.48
N ARG A 133 -20.09 3.49 3.04
CA ARG A 133 -21.42 2.87 2.92
C ARG A 133 -22.02 3.13 1.55
N TRP A 134 -22.61 2.12 0.98
CA TRP A 134 -23.50 2.25 -0.18
C TRP A 134 -24.82 1.50 0.07
N GLU A 135 -25.86 1.89 -0.65
CA GLU A 135 -27.15 1.23 -0.59
C GLU A 135 -27.74 1.12 -1.97
N LYS A 136 -28.23 -0.08 -2.31
CA LYS A 136 -28.91 -0.34 -3.58
C LYS A 136 -30.00 -1.38 -3.38
N ASN A 137 -31.25 -1.02 -3.74
CA ASN A 137 -32.40 -1.92 -3.67
C ASN A 137 -32.64 -2.49 -2.25
N GLY A 138 -32.39 -1.71 -1.21
CA GLY A 138 -32.56 -2.12 0.18
C GLY A 138 -31.40 -2.98 0.74
N ILE A 139 -30.36 -3.23 -0.06
CA ILE A 139 -29.16 -3.90 0.36
C ILE A 139 -28.13 -2.83 0.74
N VAL A 140 -27.57 -2.97 1.94
CA VAL A 140 -26.49 -2.12 2.44
C VAL A 140 -25.19 -2.87 2.28
N GLY A 141 -24.16 -2.19 1.82
CA GLY A 141 -22.82 -2.71 1.75
C GLY A 141 -21.80 -1.65 2.10
N TYR A 142 -20.55 -2.10 2.20
CA TYR A 142 -19.41 -1.24 2.44
C TYR A 142 -18.33 -1.51 1.42
N ASN A 143 -17.50 -0.52 1.15
CA ASN A 143 -16.28 -0.69 0.40
C ASN A 143 -15.17 0.25 0.93
N HIS A 144 -14.16 0.60 0.21
CA HIS A 144 -12.84 1.10 0.56
C HIS A 144 -11.87 -0.05 0.82
N GLN A 145 -11.45 -0.68 -0.24
CA GLN A 145 -10.58 -1.87 -0.25
C GLN A 145 -9.19 -1.54 -0.80
N MET A 146 -8.29 -2.53 -0.78
CA MET A 146 -6.91 -2.40 -1.26
C MET A 146 -6.16 -1.21 -0.61
N PRO A 147 -6.06 -1.16 0.72
CA PRO A 147 -5.46 -0.03 1.41
C PRO A 147 -3.95 0.07 1.14
N SER A 148 -3.48 1.28 0.89
CA SER A 148 -2.08 1.65 0.97
C SER A 148 -1.96 2.94 1.77
N VAL A 149 -1.22 2.89 2.87
CA VAL A 149 -1.20 3.95 3.88
C VAL A 149 0.20 4.47 4.07
N VAL A 150 0.34 5.79 4.09
CA VAL A 150 1.61 6.44 4.43
C VAL A 150 1.42 7.35 5.63
N ARG A 151 2.42 7.38 6.50
CA ARG A 151 2.56 8.44 7.47
C ARG A 151 3.25 9.62 6.78
N LEU A 152 2.55 10.74 6.75
CA LEU A 152 3.05 11.96 6.12
C LEU A 152 4.19 12.57 6.94
N ASN A 153 5.19 13.11 6.25
CA ASN A 153 6.31 13.81 6.85
C ASN A 153 5.85 15.02 7.68
N ASP A 154 6.70 15.51 8.55
CA ASP A 154 6.45 16.69 9.39
C ASP A 154 5.22 16.57 10.31
N ASN A 155 4.90 15.33 10.76
CA ASN A 155 3.78 15.04 11.66
C ASN A 155 2.41 15.49 11.10
N LYS A 156 2.22 15.34 9.80
CA LYS A 156 0.96 15.70 9.11
C LYS A 156 -0.11 14.58 9.18
N GLY A 157 0.15 13.56 9.98
CA GLY A 157 -0.76 12.43 10.16
C GLY A 157 -0.67 11.37 9.06
N LEU A 158 -1.76 10.71 8.76
CA LEU A 158 -1.83 9.61 7.81
C LEU A 158 -2.56 10.02 6.52
N ALA A 159 -2.12 9.47 5.41
CA ALA A 159 -2.89 9.45 4.17
C ALA A 159 -3.04 8.00 3.69
N ALA A 160 -4.23 7.65 3.24
CA ALA A 160 -4.51 6.35 2.67
C ALA A 160 -5.07 6.50 1.25
N ALA A 161 -4.59 5.68 0.34
CA ALA A 161 -5.24 5.46 -0.95
C ALA A 161 -5.98 4.13 -0.89
N VAL A 162 -7.25 4.14 -1.28
CA VAL A 162 -8.11 2.96 -1.28
C VAL A 162 -8.87 2.86 -2.60
N GLU A 163 -9.20 1.63 -2.97
CA GLU A 163 -10.07 1.35 -4.09
C GLU A 163 -11.53 1.43 -3.63
N THR A 164 -12.34 2.17 -4.38
CA THR A 164 -13.75 2.35 -4.10
C THR A 164 -14.55 1.89 -5.31
N ASN A 165 -15.47 0.97 -5.13
CA ASN A 165 -16.38 0.53 -6.18
C ASN A 165 -17.78 1.17 -5.97
N ASN A 166 -18.02 2.28 -6.63
CA ASN A 166 -19.30 2.97 -6.64
C ASN A 166 -19.62 3.36 -8.08
N SER A 167 -20.39 2.52 -8.78
CA SER A 167 -20.69 2.66 -10.21
C SER A 167 -19.43 2.65 -11.09
N GLY A 168 -18.44 1.85 -10.72
CA GLY A 168 -17.11 1.74 -11.33
C GLY A 168 -16.00 1.89 -10.29
N TYR A 169 -14.80 1.50 -10.66
CA TYR A 169 -13.66 1.55 -9.76
C TYR A 169 -13.02 2.95 -9.75
N HIS A 170 -12.81 3.46 -8.56
CA HIS A 170 -12.19 4.75 -8.29
C HIS A 170 -11.13 4.62 -7.22
N ILE A 171 -10.16 5.51 -7.27
CA ILE A 171 -9.21 5.71 -6.18
C ILE A 171 -9.76 6.81 -5.28
N SER A 172 -9.96 6.51 -4.01
CA SER A 172 -10.30 7.49 -2.98
C SER A 172 -9.11 7.73 -2.08
N LEU A 173 -8.98 8.96 -1.61
CA LEU A 173 -7.92 9.37 -0.67
C LEU A 173 -8.56 9.75 0.66
N CYS A 174 -8.11 9.10 1.72
CA CYS A 174 -8.58 9.30 3.09
C CYS A 174 -7.44 9.90 3.91
N TYR A 175 -7.78 10.71 4.91
CA TYR A 175 -6.78 11.44 5.71
C TYR A 175 -7.13 11.39 7.18
N SER A 176 -6.08 11.34 8.01
CA SER A 176 -6.13 11.63 9.44
C SER A 176 -5.08 12.69 9.75
N ASP A 177 -5.39 13.63 10.61
CA ASP A 177 -4.45 14.65 11.10
C ASP A 177 -3.55 14.12 12.25
N LYS A 178 -3.71 12.84 12.59
CA LYS A 178 -2.97 12.11 13.61
C LYS A 178 -2.31 10.86 13.03
N ASP A 179 -1.48 10.21 13.83
CA ASP A 179 -0.88 8.91 13.49
C ASP A 179 -1.82 7.73 13.82
N GLU A 180 -3.12 7.97 13.82
CA GLU A 180 -4.17 6.99 14.13
C GLU A 180 -5.43 7.23 13.29
N TRP A 181 -6.26 6.20 13.16
CA TRP A 181 -7.61 6.27 12.61
C TRP A 181 -8.63 6.11 13.70
N GLU A 182 -9.81 6.71 13.52
CA GLU A 182 -10.96 6.41 14.35
C GLU A 182 -11.39 4.95 14.13
N TYR A 183 -11.61 4.20 15.20
CA TYR A 183 -12.14 2.86 15.12
C TYR A 183 -13.66 2.91 14.94
N LEU A 184 -14.13 2.30 13.88
CA LEU A 184 -15.52 2.30 13.46
C LEU A 184 -16.23 1.03 13.96
N ALA A 185 -17.52 1.15 14.24
CA ALA A 185 -18.36 -0.03 14.32
C ALA A 185 -18.51 -0.69 12.94
N ALA A 186 -18.84 -1.97 12.91
CA ALA A 186 -18.95 -2.72 11.67
C ALA A 186 -19.98 -2.13 10.68
N ASP A 187 -20.98 -1.41 11.18
CA ASP A 187 -22.05 -0.76 10.38
C ASP A 187 -21.89 0.77 10.28
N GLN A 188 -20.71 1.27 10.61
CA GLN A 188 -20.38 2.69 10.57
C GLN A 188 -19.51 3.00 9.35
N GLU A 189 -19.66 4.18 8.77
CA GLU A 189 -18.81 4.70 7.70
C GLU A 189 -17.83 5.75 8.26
N GLY A 190 -16.67 5.91 7.61
CA GLY A 190 -15.66 6.89 7.95
C GLY A 190 -14.32 6.64 7.24
N PRO A 191 -13.38 7.57 7.33
CA PRO A 191 -13.56 8.96 7.75
C PRO A 191 -14.41 9.76 6.77
N ALA A 192 -14.93 10.91 7.19
CA ALA A 192 -15.88 11.71 6.41
C ALA A 192 -15.34 12.15 5.04
N ASP A 193 -14.03 12.35 4.93
CA ASP A 193 -13.34 12.74 3.68
C ASP A 193 -13.15 11.57 2.70
N SER A 194 -13.55 10.37 3.08
CA SER A 194 -13.39 9.15 2.28
C SER A 194 -14.17 9.18 0.95
N ASN A 195 -15.12 10.09 0.79
CA ASN A 195 -15.93 10.24 -0.42
C ASN A 195 -15.21 10.96 -1.57
N ASN A 196 -13.96 11.36 -1.38
CA ASN A 196 -13.18 12.02 -2.41
C ASN A 196 -12.62 10.99 -3.41
N CYS A 197 -13.50 10.45 -4.26
CA CYS A 197 -13.09 9.71 -5.44
C CYS A 197 -12.36 10.66 -6.39
N VAL A 198 -11.03 10.56 -6.44
CA VAL A 198 -10.20 11.53 -7.17
C VAL A 198 -9.82 11.05 -8.57
N PHE A 199 -9.72 9.73 -8.79
CA PHE A 199 -9.32 9.17 -10.08
C PHE A 199 -10.10 7.91 -10.39
N SER A 200 -10.45 7.72 -11.67
CA SER A 200 -10.98 6.44 -12.14
C SER A 200 -9.84 5.44 -12.27
N GLY A 201 -9.97 4.30 -11.64
CA GLY A 201 -8.94 3.27 -11.62
C GLY A 201 -9.07 2.32 -10.43
N MET A 202 -8.12 1.41 -10.30
CA MET A 202 -8.11 0.37 -9.29
C MET A 202 -6.69 0.09 -8.79
N GLY A 203 -6.57 -0.66 -7.68
CA GLY A 203 -5.30 -1.13 -7.15
C GLY A 203 -4.32 0.00 -6.78
N PRO A 204 -4.69 0.94 -5.90
CA PRO A 204 -3.81 2.05 -5.55
C PRO A 204 -2.63 1.59 -4.69
N TYR A 205 -1.51 2.30 -4.84
CA TYR A 205 -0.40 2.24 -3.92
C TYR A 205 0.16 3.66 -3.72
N LEU A 206 0.36 4.05 -2.46
CA LEU A 206 0.78 5.40 -2.08
C LEU A 206 2.14 5.33 -1.38
N GLY A 207 3.04 6.22 -1.75
CA GLY A 207 4.33 6.40 -1.09
C GLY A 207 4.66 7.86 -0.94
N GLN A 208 5.62 8.20 -0.08
CA GLN A 208 6.11 9.55 0.09
C GLN A 208 7.63 9.58 0.09
N PHE A 209 8.21 10.50 -0.67
CA PHE A 209 9.65 10.78 -0.61
C PHE A 209 10.01 11.52 0.69
N PRO A 210 11.24 11.35 1.19
CA PRO A 210 11.72 12.14 2.33
C PRO A 210 11.63 13.65 2.13
N SER A 211 11.67 14.12 0.89
CA SER A 211 11.51 15.52 0.50
C SER A 211 10.07 16.03 0.59
N GLY A 212 9.10 15.12 0.78
CA GLY A 212 7.70 15.43 1.01
C GLY A 212 6.76 15.11 -0.15
N GLU A 213 7.24 15.03 -1.39
CA GLU A 213 6.38 14.68 -2.52
C GLU A 213 5.79 13.29 -2.33
N THR A 214 4.50 13.15 -2.58
CA THR A 214 3.82 11.84 -2.57
C THR A 214 3.73 11.26 -3.98
N VAL A 215 3.77 9.96 -4.09
CA VAL A 215 3.57 9.23 -5.34
C VAL A 215 2.41 8.28 -5.17
N LEU A 216 1.44 8.40 -6.05
CA LEU A 216 0.32 7.48 -6.16
C LEU A 216 0.49 6.65 -7.43
N SER A 217 0.52 5.34 -7.31
CA SER A 217 0.34 4.44 -8.45
C SER A 217 -1.03 3.79 -8.41
N TYR A 218 -1.57 3.50 -9.57
CA TYR A 218 -2.83 2.77 -9.73
C TYR A 218 -2.98 2.27 -11.17
N GLU A 219 -3.90 1.36 -11.40
CA GLU A 219 -4.29 0.99 -12.75
C GLU A 219 -5.36 1.95 -13.28
N SER A 220 -5.11 2.50 -14.45
CA SER A 220 -6.12 3.26 -15.20
C SER A 220 -6.13 2.83 -16.66
N SER A 221 -7.28 2.39 -17.16
CA SER A 221 -7.44 1.90 -18.54
C SER A 221 -6.41 0.82 -18.92
N SER A 222 -6.22 -0.15 -18.03
CA SER A 222 -5.26 -1.26 -18.16
C SER A 222 -3.80 -0.79 -18.28
N LYS A 223 -3.47 0.35 -17.70
CA LYS A 223 -2.11 0.89 -17.66
C LYS A 223 -1.70 1.24 -16.24
N TYR A 224 -0.47 0.86 -15.89
CA TYR A 224 0.16 1.34 -14.67
C TYR A 224 0.37 2.86 -14.77
N THR A 225 -0.24 3.59 -13.85
CA THR A 225 -0.29 5.04 -13.86
C THR A 225 0.34 5.59 -12.59
N LEU A 226 1.25 6.54 -12.74
CA LEU A 226 1.89 7.26 -11.65
C LEU A 226 1.44 8.71 -11.65
N LYS A 227 1.25 9.27 -10.47
CA LYS A 227 1.02 10.71 -10.23
C LYS A 227 1.85 11.19 -9.06
N ILE A 228 2.37 12.40 -9.17
CA ILE A 228 3.07 13.08 -8.10
C ILE A 228 2.12 14.07 -7.43
N GLY A 229 2.00 13.97 -6.12
CA GLY A 229 1.25 14.88 -5.27
C GLY A 229 2.14 15.70 -4.35
N ASP A 230 1.54 16.60 -3.61
CA ASP A 230 2.23 17.41 -2.61
C ASP A 230 2.51 16.65 -1.31
N ALA A 231 3.12 17.33 -0.34
CA ALA A 231 3.49 16.75 0.96
C ALA A 231 2.29 16.39 1.86
N THR A 232 1.08 16.61 1.41
CA THR A 232 -0.16 16.24 2.10
C THR A 232 -0.96 15.17 1.36
N ALA A 233 -0.34 14.53 0.38
CA ALA A 233 -0.97 13.56 -0.54
C ALA A 233 -2.19 14.17 -1.26
N ARG A 234 -2.06 15.42 -1.69
CA ARG A 234 -3.08 16.17 -2.44
C ARG A 234 -2.46 16.77 -3.70
N ASN A 235 -3.27 17.49 -4.48
CA ASN A 235 -2.83 18.26 -5.64
C ASN A 235 -2.00 17.43 -6.65
N PHE A 236 -2.43 16.19 -6.90
CA PHE A 236 -1.74 15.30 -7.83
C PHE A 236 -1.73 15.87 -9.25
N GLY A 237 -0.53 15.95 -9.82
CA GLY A 237 -0.28 16.45 -11.17
C GLY A 237 -0.72 15.51 -12.29
N SER A 238 -0.12 15.71 -13.46
CA SER A 238 -0.40 14.90 -14.65
C SER A 238 -0.03 13.44 -14.45
N ALA A 239 -0.77 12.56 -15.12
CA ALA A 239 -0.49 11.13 -15.12
C ALA A 239 0.75 10.81 -15.97
N TYR A 240 1.57 9.90 -15.48
CA TYR A 240 2.68 9.29 -16.20
C TYR A 240 2.44 7.79 -16.32
N GLN A 241 2.50 7.25 -17.53
CA GLN A 241 2.23 5.85 -17.86
C GLN A 241 3.44 5.22 -18.53
N PRO A 242 4.39 4.67 -17.76
CA PRO A 242 5.67 4.19 -18.28
C PRO A 242 5.57 2.91 -19.11
N PHE A 243 4.52 2.12 -18.90
CA PHE A 243 4.34 0.82 -19.53
C PHE A 243 3.16 0.81 -20.49
N SER A 244 3.22 -0.05 -21.49
CA SER A 244 2.12 -0.25 -22.45
C SER A 244 0.91 -0.97 -21.84
N GLY A 245 1.07 -1.61 -20.72
CA GLY A 245 0.03 -2.26 -19.94
C GLY A 245 0.38 -2.22 -18.45
N GLY A 246 -0.55 -2.53 -17.59
CA GLY A 246 -0.28 -2.61 -16.16
C GLY A 246 -1.51 -3.07 -15.39
N TYR A 247 -1.27 -3.92 -14.43
CA TYR A 247 -2.28 -4.52 -13.58
C TYR A 247 -1.72 -4.60 -12.17
N TRP A 248 -2.44 -4.19 -11.17
CA TRP A 248 -2.04 -4.22 -9.77
C TRP A 248 -0.55 -3.99 -9.55
N GLY A 249 -0.18 -2.87 -9.02
CA GLY A 249 1.22 -2.50 -8.85
C GLY A 249 1.54 -2.11 -7.42
N SER A 250 2.81 -1.95 -7.17
CA SER A 250 3.33 -1.43 -5.91
C SER A 250 4.42 -0.41 -6.14
N LEU A 251 4.78 0.30 -5.08
CA LEU A 251 5.88 1.26 -5.05
C LEU A 251 6.81 0.91 -3.89
N CYS A 252 8.12 1.08 -4.10
CA CYS A 252 9.12 1.05 -3.04
C CYS A 252 10.05 2.25 -3.20
N MET A 253 10.18 3.06 -2.17
CA MET A 253 11.17 4.15 -2.14
C MET A 253 12.54 3.56 -1.86
N ILE A 254 13.51 3.81 -2.74
CA ILE A 254 14.89 3.31 -2.63
C ILE A 254 15.76 4.32 -1.89
N ASP A 255 15.59 5.58 -2.22
CA ASP A 255 16.33 6.70 -1.62
C ASP A 255 15.50 7.99 -1.69
N SER A 256 16.12 9.13 -1.42
CA SER A 256 15.45 10.43 -1.41
C SER A 256 14.86 10.88 -2.76
N HIS A 257 15.27 10.23 -3.86
CA HIS A 257 14.91 10.66 -5.22
C HIS A 257 14.43 9.51 -6.10
N THR A 258 14.61 8.25 -5.66
CA THR A 258 14.41 7.07 -6.48
C THR A 258 13.32 6.19 -5.89
N LEU A 259 12.43 5.75 -6.74
CA LEU A 259 11.47 4.70 -6.42
C LEU A 259 11.53 3.56 -7.45
N VAL A 260 11.15 2.38 -7.02
CA VAL A 260 10.86 1.25 -7.89
C VAL A 260 9.36 1.03 -7.93
N GLY A 261 8.80 0.96 -9.12
CA GLY A 261 7.42 0.54 -9.36
C GLY A 261 7.40 -0.85 -9.98
N THR A 262 6.51 -1.68 -9.48
CA THR A 262 6.24 -3.02 -10.03
C THR A 262 4.78 -3.15 -10.43
N ASN A 263 4.52 -3.94 -11.45
CA ASN A 263 3.16 -4.30 -11.84
C ASN A 263 3.17 -5.56 -12.71
N VAL A 264 2.00 -6.10 -12.99
CA VAL A 264 1.83 -7.20 -13.94
C VAL A 264 1.40 -6.62 -15.28
N LYS A 265 2.02 -7.02 -16.39
CA LYS A 265 1.73 -6.46 -17.71
C LYS A 265 0.29 -6.67 -18.15
N VAL A 266 -0.23 -7.87 -17.88
CA VAL A 266 -1.61 -8.28 -18.09
C VAL A 266 -1.98 -9.21 -16.94
N LYS A 267 -3.26 -9.37 -16.65
CA LYS A 267 -3.70 -10.34 -15.61
C LYS A 267 -3.01 -11.69 -15.84
N GLU A 268 -2.38 -12.22 -14.81
CA GLU A 268 -1.59 -13.47 -14.84
C GLU A 268 -0.37 -13.43 -15.81
N GLY A 269 0.05 -12.24 -16.20
CA GLY A 269 1.19 -12.02 -17.07
C GLY A 269 2.51 -11.86 -16.29
N PRO A 270 3.59 -11.58 -17.02
CA PRO A 270 4.90 -11.36 -16.40
C PRO A 270 4.90 -10.07 -15.57
N VAL A 271 5.63 -10.10 -14.46
CA VAL A 271 5.91 -8.91 -13.65
C VAL A 271 6.82 -7.98 -14.43
N GLN A 272 6.47 -6.71 -14.45
CA GLN A 272 7.30 -5.61 -14.95
C GLN A 272 7.82 -4.83 -13.76
N MET A 273 9.04 -4.32 -13.88
CA MET A 273 9.68 -3.48 -12.87
C MET A 273 10.40 -2.34 -13.56
N ALA A 274 10.29 -1.14 -13.02
CA ALA A 274 11.08 0.01 -13.46
C ALA A 274 11.48 0.87 -12.27
N GLN A 275 12.63 1.47 -12.42
CA GLN A 275 13.15 2.48 -11.51
C GLN A 275 12.78 3.86 -12.05
N PHE A 276 12.29 4.73 -11.19
CA PHE A 276 11.91 6.11 -11.51
C PHE A 276 12.69 7.06 -10.62
N VAL A 277 13.13 8.16 -11.21
CA VAL A 277 13.86 9.20 -10.49
C VAL A 277 13.01 10.47 -10.46
N LEU A 278 12.81 11.00 -9.25
CA LEU A 278 12.18 12.31 -9.06
C LEU A 278 13.14 13.40 -9.50
N ASN A 279 12.90 14.04 -10.64
CA ASN A 279 13.84 14.98 -11.25
C ASN A 279 13.33 16.41 -11.36
N HIS A 280 12.21 16.74 -10.74
CA HIS A 280 11.66 18.09 -10.73
C HIS A 280 12.20 18.96 -9.58
N ARG A 281 13.03 18.38 -8.72
CA ARG A 281 13.67 19.03 -7.59
C ARG A 281 15.19 18.97 -7.73
N ILE A 282 15.83 20.10 -7.48
CA ILE A 282 17.29 20.21 -7.38
C ILE A 282 17.61 20.53 -5.92
N ASP A 283 18.23 19.61 -5.22
CA ASP A 283 18.78 19.87 -3.90
C ASP A 283 20.16 20.49 -4.05
N ALA A 284 20.20 21.81 -3.92
CA ALA A 284 21.45 22.56 -3.98
C ALA A 284 22.02 22.76 -2.57
N VAL A 285 23.16 22.15 -2.30
CA VAL A 285 23.91 22.41 -1.07
C VAL A 285 24.71 23.69 -1.23
N LYS A 286 24.48 24.66 -0.36
CA LYS A 286 25.28 25.89 -0.34
C LYS A 286 26.73 25.57 0.03
N ARG A 287 27.66 25.87 -0.86
CA ARG A 287 29.12 25.72 -0.64
C ARG A 287 29.84 27.02 -0.98
N GLU A 288 30.91 27.26 -0.27
CA GLU A 288 31.88 28.26 -0.70
C GLU A 288 32.82 27.58 -1.70
N VAL A 289 32.91 28.16 -2.88
CA VAL A 289 33.78 27.67 -3.96
C VAL A 289 34.68 28.80 -4.42
N THR A 290 35.93 28.44 -4.74
CA THR A 290 36.89 29.35 -5.35
C THR A 290 36.89 29.14 -6.86
N VAL A 291 36.65 30.19 -7.63
CA VAL A 291 36.67 30.09 -9.10
C VAL A 291 38.11 30.16 -9.59
N ASP A 292 38.87 29.10 -9.48
CA ASP A 292 40.30 29.01 -9.82
C ASP A 292 40.60 28.01 -10.94
N GLY A 293 39.57 27.41 -11.53
CA GLY A 293 39.71 26.35 -12.55
C GLY A 293 40.00 24.96 -11.99
N ASN A 294 40.05 24.81 -10.67
CA ASN A 294 40.20 23.53 -9.99
C ASN A 294 38.82 22.95 -9.62
N ASN A 295 38.62 21.68 -9.77
CA ASN A 295 37.34 21.03 -9.47
C ASN A 295 37.38 20.12 -8.24
N LYS A 296 38.39 20.25 -7.39
CA LYS A 296 38.55 19.42 -6.18
C LYS A 296 37.44 19.61 -5.16
N GLU A 297 36.87 20.82 -5.09
CA GLU A 297 35.74 21.12 -4.21
C GLU A 297 34.47 20.37 -4.61
N TRP A 298 34.44 19.85 -5.83
CA TRP A 298 33.31 19.08 -6.39
C TRP A 298 33.56 17.56 -6.36
N ALA A 299 34.72 17.11 -5.90
CA ALA A 299 35.17 15.73 -6.05
C ALA A 299 34.29 14.69 -5.34
N ASN A 300 33.51 15.09 -4.35
CA ASN A 300 32.60 14.22 -3.59
C ASN A 300 31.15 14.73 -3.61
N THR A 301 30.76 15.43 -4.66
CA THR A 301 29.38 15.85 -4.87
C THR A 301 28.63 14.85 -5.69
N ASP A 302 27.44 14.48 -5.25
CA ASP A 302 26.52 13.71 -6.05
C ASP A 302 26.18 14.49 -7.33
N HIS A 303 26.14 13.77 -8.44
CA HIS A 303 25.83 14.35 -9.73
C HIS A 303 24.35 14.14 -10.01
N ALA A 304 23.60 15.22 -10.18
CA ALA A 304 22.26 15.14 -10.74
C ALA A 304 22.34 15.05 -12.27
N LEU A 305 21.93 13.93 -12.84
CA LEU A 305 21.79 13.76 -14.26
C LEU A 305 20.34 14.01 -14.67
N PHE A 306 20.11 15.04 -15.47
CA PHE A 306 18.80 15.30 -16.06
C PHE A 306 18.70 14.62 -17.42
N VAL A 307 17.80 13.66 -17.51
CA VAL A 307 17.45 13.03 -18.78
C VAL A 307 16.05 13.51 -19.16
N GLY A 308 16.00 14.51 -20.04
CA GLY A 308 14.75 14.99 -20.60
C GLY A 308 14.39 14.26 -21.91
N SER A 309 13.24 14.61 -22.49
CA SER A 309 12.92 14.23 -23.86
C SER A 309 13.95 14.85 -24.81
N LYS A 310 14.01 14.35 -26.06
CA LYS A 310 14.94 14.87 -27.08
C LYS A 310 14.82 16.38 -27.35
N SER A 311 13.70 16.97 -26.95
CA SER A 311 13.44 18.41 -27.09
C SER A 311 13.83 19.24 -25.86
N GLN A 312 14.27 18.61 -24.77
CA GLN A 312 14.64 19.29 -23.53
C GLN A 312 16.16 19.34 -23.38
N ALA A 313 16.64 20.40 -22.74
CA ALA A 313 18.06 20.53 -22.44
C ALA A 313 18.50 19.38 -21.53
N GLN A 314 19.57 18.73 -21.93
CA GLN A 314 20.25 17.72 -21.13
C GLN A 314 21.49 18.34 -20.50
N GLY A 315 21.71 18.10 -19.23
CA GLY A 315 22.86 18.66 -18.52
C GLY A 315 23.22 17.85 -17.30
N THR A 316 24.49 17.93 -16.93
CA THR A 316 24.97 17.47 -15.63
C THR A 316 25.26 18.71 -14.81
N LEU A 317 24.58 18.84 -13.65
CA LEU A 317 24.95 19.81 -12.63
C LEU A 317 25.91 19.15 -11.66
N ARG A 318 27.01 19.82 -11.38
CA ARG A 318 27.98 19.42 -10.38
C ARG A 318 28.02 20.47 -9.29
#